data_7585ea6197efddac1bb9d13583a59b39
#
_entry.id   7585ea6197efddac1bb9d13583a59b39
#
_cell.length_a   1.000
_cell.length_b   1.000
_cell.length_c   1.000
_cell.angle_alpha   90.00
_cell.angle_beta   90.00
_cell.angle_gamma   90.00
#
_symmetry.space_group_name_H-M   'P 1'
#
loop_
_entity.id
_entity.type
_entity.pdbx_description
1 polymer ?
#
loop_
_entity_poly.entity_id
_entity_poly.type
_entity_poly.pdbx_seq_one_letter_code
_entity_poly.pdbx_strand_id
1 'polypeptide(L)'
;VPIAFFGLLHGLLLLSSSMFPSVAQEKTCSAVTKINAIGCLALMSYSLIALGGLCPVCTIYYVLSFLAAFLYMRFGLNSWMPDVKISGIWLVILLASSVGFNRFTAGKVEKQTTLSAGVIEQFKKLADYGDPEPVSNFRIHSATENYADAPIRVSVFSDFQCPFCKIVAEQVPQLVRRYGKQMNVQYFFYPLDSACNASVKSAMHQYACRAAELAACDPAKFVEVHDEIFAKQEGLNYDVLKAIADKHGLTKCFEDRSTRDAVLASINGATKFNLRSTPTIIINGRKIEGSIPNPQFHAIFDELLKK
;
A
#
# COMPACT_ATOMS: atom_id res chain seq x y z
N VAL A 1 8.26 21.96 -4.50
CA VAL A 1 7.09 22.02 -5.40
C VAL A 1 7.25 20.93 -6.46
N PRO A 2 6.26 20.02 -6.68
CA PRO A 2 6.36 18.97 -7.68
C PRO A 2 6.45 19.54 -9.11
N ILE A 3 7.19 18.87 -9.98
CA ILE A 3 7.34 19.24 -11.40
C ILE A 3 5.98 19.37 -12.11
N ALA A 4 5.02 18.51 -11.75
CA ALA A 4 3.65 18.56 -12.27
C ALA A 4 2.95 19.91 -12.05
N PHE A 5 3.30 20.65 -10.98
CA PHE A 5 2.77 21.97 -10.71
C PHE A 5 3.19 23.00 -11.77
N PHE A 6 4.44 22.97 -12.21
CA PHE A 6 4.92 23.83 -13.29
C PHE A 6 4.25 23.49 -14.62
N GLY A 7 3.98 22.20 -14.86
CA GLY A 7 3.22 21.75 -16.02
C GLY A 7 1.80 22.29 -16.06
N LEU A 8 1.12 22.30 -14.90
CA LEU A 8 -0.21 22.87 -14.77
C LEU A 8 -0.20 24.38 -15.08
N LEU A 9 0.74 25.12 -14.53
CA LEU A 9 0.86 26.57 -14.77
C LEU A 9 1.18 26.89 -16.24
N HIS A 10 2.02 26.07 -16.88
CA HIS A 10 2.27 26.20 -18.31
C HIS A 10 1.00 25.94 -19.14
N GLY A 11 0.21 24.92 -18.81
CA GLY A 11 -1.07 24.65 -19.46
C GLY A 11 -2.07 25.81 -19.28
N LEU A 12 -2.14 26.41 -18.09
CA LEU A 12 -2.98 27.58 -17.82
C LEU A 12 -2.53 28.83 -18.62
N LEU A 13 -1.20 29.02 -18.78
CA LEU A 13 -0.67 30.08 -19.64
C LEU A 13 -1.14 29.91 -21.08
N LEU A 14 -1.02 28.71 -21.63
CA LEU A 14 -1.47 28.41 -23.01
C LEU A 14 -2.98 28.61 -23.15
N LEU A 15 -3.78 28.15 -22.20
CA LEU A 15 -5.22 28.32 -22.18
C LEU A 15 -5.58 29.80 -22.14
N SER A 16 -4.94 30.61 -21.30
CA SER A 16 -5.16 32.03 -21.20
C SER A 16 -4.88 32.77 -22.53
N SER A 17 -3.85 32.30 -23.26
CA SER A 17 -3.55 32.87 -24.59
C SER A 17 -4.63 32.60 -25.62
N SER A 18 -5.29 31.45 -25.54
CA SER A 18 -6.41 31.14 -26.42
C SER A 18 -7.71 31.92 -26.08
N MET A 19 -7.91 32.21 -24.78
CA MET A 19 -9.10 32.93 -24.31
C MET A 19 -8.96 34.47 -24.48
N PHE A 20 -7.75 35.00 -24.32
CA PHE A 20 -7.45 36.43 -24.38
C PHE A 20 -6.28 36.69 -25.35
N PRO A 21 -6.51 36.54 -26.67
CA PRO A 21 -5.45 36.66 -27.68
C PRO A 21 -4.90 38.10 -27.72
N SER A 22 -3.59 38.22 -27.55
CA SER A 22 -2.85 39.47 -27.76
C SER A 22 -1.43 39.18 -28.22
N VAL A 23 -0.81 40.08 -28.95
CA VAL A 23 0.58 39.94 -29.42
C VAL A 23 1.56 39.76 -28.25
N ALA A 24 1.34 40.46 -27.13
CA ALA A 24 2.16 40.37 -25.94
C ALA A 24 2.03 38.95 -25.27
N GLN A 25 0.78 38.45 -25.19
CA GLN A 25 0.48 37.12 -24.68
C GLN A 25 1.10 36.02 -25.54
N GLU A 26 0.96 36.10 -26.84
CA GLU A 26 1.49 35.15 -27.80
C GLU A 26 3.02 35.11 -27.78
N LYS A 27 3.71 36.24 -27.70
CA LYS A 27 5.17 36.33 -27.51
C LYS A 27 5.62 35.62 -26.24
N THR A 28 4.90 35.85 -25.14
CA THR A 28 5.21 35.23 -23.85
C THR A 28 5.00 33.71 -23.89
N CYS A 29 3.87 33.27 -24.44
CA CYS A 29 3.60 31.83 -24.59
C CYS A 29 4.64 31.14 -25.48
N SER A 30 5.02 31.75 -26.60
CA SER A 30 6.06 31.23 -27.49
C SER A 30 7.40 31.05 -26.75
N ALA A 31 7.86 32.06 -26.03
CA ALA A 31 9.13 32.02 -25.28
C ALA A 31 9.07 30.96 -24.16
N VAL A 32 8.02 31.01 -23.32
CA VAL A 32 7.89 30.09 -22.16
C VAL A 32 7.76 28.64 -22.63
N THR A 33 7.01 28.37 -23.72
CA THR A 33 6.84 27.00 -24.24
C THR A 33 8.16 26.43 -24.77
N LYS A 34 9.00 27.22 -25.42
CA LYS A 34 10.32 26.79 -25.86
C LYS A 34 11.26 26.50 -24.68
N ILE A 35 11.26 27.38 -23.68
CA ILE A 35 12.05 27.16 -22.44
C ILE A 35 11.56 25.89 -21.73
N ASN A 36 10.24 25.70 -21.62
CA ASN A 36 9.66 24.49 -21.05
C ASN A 36 10.06 23.23 -21.80
N ALA A 37 10.07 23.25 -23.14
CA ALA A 37 10.52 22.11 -23.96
C ALA A 37 12.01 21.75 -23.69
N ILE A 38 12.88 22.74 -23.54
CA ILE A 38 14.29 22.52 -23.15
C ILE A 38 14.37 21.87 -21.76
N GLY A 39 13.58 22.35 -20.79
CA GLY A 39 13.48 21.76 -19.46
C GLY A 39 12.97 20.31 -19.50
N CYS A 40 11.96 20.02 -20.31
CA CYS A 40 11.47 18.66 -20.53
C CYS A 40 12.55 17.72 -21.11
N LEU A 41 13.37 18.21 -22.04
CA LEU A 41 14.47 17.43 -22.60
C LEU A 41 15.51 17.08 -21.54
N ALA A 42 15.88 18.04 -20.69
CA ALA A 42 16.83 17.83 -19.60
C ALA A 42 16.28 16.82 -18.56
N LEU A 43 15.00 16.95 -18.17
CA LEU A 43 14.36 16.04 -17.22
C LEU A 43 14.18 14.63 -17.80
N MET A 44 13.85 14.51 -19.08
CA MET A 44 13.76 13.22 -19.77
C MET A 44 15.11 12.51 -19.80
N SER A 45 16.20 13.26 -20.14
CA SER A 45 17.56 12.73 -20.13
C SER A 45 18.00 12.28 -18.75
N TYR A 46 17.71 13.08 -17.72
CA TYR A 46 17.98 12.71 -16.32
C TYR A 46 17.22 11.45 -15.90
N SER A 47 15.94 11.35 -16.26
CA SER A 47 15.11 10.18 -15.93
C SER A 47 15.64 8.89 -16.56
N LEU A 48 16.08 8.94 -17.82
CA LEU A 48 16.65 7.80 -18.51
C LEU A 48 18.00 7.38 -17.92
N ILE A 49 18.89 8.34 -17.62
CA ILE A 49 20.25 8.06 -17.18
C ILE A 49 20.31 7.70 -15.70
N ALA A 50 19.62 8.46 -14.83
CA ALA A 50 19.73 8.32 -13.38
C ALA A 50 18.69 7.39 -12.77
N LEU A 51 17.46 7.29 -13.34
CA LEU A 51 16.35 6.50 -12.80
C LEU A 51 16.09 5.21 -13.61
N GLY A 52 16.76 5.05 -14.76
CA GLY A 52 16.63 3.85 -15.60
C GLY A 52 15.27 3.66 -16.28
N GLY A 53 14.41 4.69 -16.32
CA GLY A 53 13.09 4.59 -16.94
C GLY A 53 12.33 5.90 -17.03
N LEU A 54 11.24 5.92 -17.83
CA LEU A 54 10.35 7.05 -17.98
C LEU A 54 9.01 6.80 -17.27
N CYS A 55 8.56 7.78 -16.50
CA CYS A 55 7.20 7.79 -15.96
C CYS A 55 6.19 7.97 -17.10
N PRO A 56 5.17 7.10 -17.26
CA PRO A 56 4.19 7.20 -18.35
C PRO A 56 3.49 8.56 -18.44
N VAL A 57 3.07 9.10 -17.28
CA VAL A 57 2.42 10.42 -17.20
C VAL A 57 3.37 11.56 -17.60
N CYS A 58 4.64 11.48 -17.14
CA CYS A 58 5.65 12.46 -17.52
C CYS A 58 5.94 12.42 -19.03
N THR A 59 5.95 11.23 -19.64
CA THR A 59 6.19 11.04 -21.08
C THR A 59 5.09 11.73 -21.90
N ILE A 60 3.83 11.59 -21.53
CA ILE A 60 2.72 12.28 -22.18
C ILE A 60 2.93 13.80 -22.12
N TYR A 61 3.31 14.32 -20.95
CA TYR A 61 3.57 15.75 -20.79
C TYR A 61 4.75 16.22 -21.68
N TYR A 62 5.82 15.44 -21.77
CA TYR A 62 6.96 15.77 -22.65
C TYR A 62 6.55 15.84 -24.11
N VAL A 63 5.77 14.86 -24.59
CA VAL A 63 5.28 14.85 -25.99
C VAL A 63 4.41 16.08 -26.26
N LEU A 64 3.48 16.41 -25.38
CA LEU A 64 2.62 17.59 -25.52
C LEU A 64 3.43 18.90 -25.48
N SER A 65 4.46 19.00 -24.64
CA SER A 65 5.33 20.16 -24.55
C SER A 65 6.17 20.36 -25.81
N PHE A 66 6.70 19.29 -26.40
CA PHE A 66 7.43 19.36 -27.66
C PHE A 66 6.54 19.71 -28.84
N LEU A 67 5.33 19.13 -28.89
CA LEU A 67 4.34 19.46 -29.91
C LEU A 67 3.95 20.95 -29.83
N ALA A 68 3.66 21.46 -28.64
CA ALA A 68 3.32 22.88 -28.43
C ALA A 68 4.49 23.79 -28.87
N ALA A 69 5.72 23.45 -28.51
CA ALA A 69 6.90 24.22 -28.93
C ALA A 69 7.07 24.20 -30.46
N PHE A 70 6.87 23.05 -31.11
CA PHE A 70 6.90 22.93 -32.55
C PHE A 70 5.82 23.79 -33.22
N LEU A 71 4.59 23.77 -32.75
CA LEU A 71 3.48 24.57 -33.29
C LEU A 71 3.77 26.06 -33.16
N TYR A 72 4.28 26.53 -32.02
CA TYR A 72 4.67 27.93 -31.86
C TYR A 72 5.84 28.34 -32.76
N MET A 73 6.79 27.44 -33.00
CA MET A 73 7.91 27.73 -33.95
C MET A 73 7.43 27.78 -35.41
N ARG A 74 6.41 26.97 -35.76
CA ARG A 74 5.99 26.82 -37.17
C ARG A 74 4.89 27.78 -37.58
N PHE A 75 3.96 28.10 -36.66
CA PHE A 75 2.75 28.83 -36.98
C PHE A 75 2.51 30.08 -36.10
N GLY A 76 3.22 30.19 -34.98
CA GLY A 76 3.06 31.31 -34.05
C GLY A 76 4.10 32.42 -34.24
N LEU A 77 4.00 33.45 -33.43
CA LEU A 77 5.04 34.48 -33.32
C LEU A 77 6.31 33.85 -32.74
N ASN A 78 7.33 33.70 -33.58
CA ASN A 78 8.59 33.05 -33.20
C ASN A 78 9.46 33.98 -32.37
N SER A 79 9.04 34.24 -31.12
CA SER A 79 9.77 35.09 -30.16
C SER A 79 10.50 34.24 -29.12
N TRP A 80 11.74 34.63 -28.78
CA TRP A 80 12.49 34.13 -27.64
C TRP A 80 12.43 35.06 -26.43
N MET A 81 11.98 36.29 -26.64
CA MET A 81 11.83 37.28 -25.55
C MET A 81 10.35 37.39 -25.19
N PRO A 82 9.97 37.05 -23.96
CA PRO A 82 8.62 37.24 -23.49
C PRO A 82 8.31 38.74 -23.26
N ASP A 83 7.04 39.11 -23.28
CA ASP A 83 6.62 40.46 -22.89
C ASP A 83 6.82 40.66 -21.38
N VAL A 84 7.42 41.76 -21.00
CA VAL A 84 7.81 42.06 -19.60
C VAL A 84 6.58 42.16 -18.69
N LYS A 85 5.48 42.80 -19.16
CA LYS A 85 4.27 42.99 -18.35
C LYS A 85 3.54 41.66 -18.13
N ILE A 86 3.35 40.88 -19.18
CA ILE A 86 2.72 39.57 -19.09
C ILE A 86 3.57 38.61 -18.24
N SER A 87 4.89 38.62 -18.43
CA SER A 87 5.80 37.81 -17.62
C SER A 87 5.77 38.18 -16.16
N GLY A 88 5.67 39.49 -15.83
CA GLY A 88 5.53 39.96 -14.45
C GLY A 88 4.24 39.44 -13.80
N ILE A 89 3.11 39.47 -14.50
CA ILE A 89 1.82 38.93 -14.00
C ILE A 89 1.97 37.41 -13.72
N TRP A 90 2.51 36.66 -14.67
CA TRP A 90 2.68 35.21 -14.50
C TRP A 90 3.70 34.85 -13.42
N LEU A 91 4.74 35.65 -13.24
CA LEU A 91 5.68 35.49 -12.12
C LEU A 91 4.98 35.65 -10.75
N VAL A 92 4.13 36.66 -10.62
CA VAL A 92 3.33 36.87 -9.39
C VAL A 92 2.38 35.70 -9.15
N ILE A 93 1.69 35.21 -10.18
CA ILE A 93 0.81 34.02 -10.10
C ILE A 93 1.61 32.80 -9.67
N LEU A 94 2.79 32.58 -10.25
CA LEU A 94 3.67 31.47 -9.91
C LEU A 94 4.15 31.52 -8.46
N LEU A 95 4.57 32.70 -7.98
CA LEU A 95 5.01 32.87 -6.60
C LEU A 95 3.84 32.68 -5.61
N ALA A 96 2.70 33.30 -5.87
CA ALA A 96 1.53 33.19 -5.01
C ALA A 96 1.02 31.74 -4.93
N SER A 97 0.91 31.06 -6.07
CA SER A 97 0.47 29.64 -6.13
C SER A 97 1.50 28.70 -5.52
N SER A 98 2.80 28.98 -5.64
CA SER A 98 3.87 28.20 -4.98
C SER A 98 3.79 28.34 -3.45
N VAL A 99 3.57 29.53 -2.93
CA VAL A 99 3.36 29.76 -1.49
C VAL A 99 2.11 29.04 -1.00
N GLY A 100 0.98 29.17 -1.74
CA GLY A 100 -0.26 28.49 -1.42
C GLY A 100 -0.10 26.95 -1.41
N PHE A 101 0.56 26.41 -2.41
CA PHE A 101 0.85 24.96 -2.50
C PHE A 101 1.75 24.48 -1.35
N ASN A 102 2.82 25.24 -1.02
CA ASN A 102 3.69 24.88 0.09
C ASN A 102 2.97 24.90 1.45
N ARG A 103 2.11 25.90 1.69
CA ARG A 103 1.28 25.93 2.90
C ARG A 103 0.30 24.77 2.98
N PHE A 104 -0.35 24.45 1.87
CA PHE A 104 -1.28 23.32 1.77
C PHE A 104 -0.57 21.97 2.04
N THR A 105 0.61 21.75 1.45
CA THR A 105 1.39 20.53 1.68
C THR A 105 1.96 20.46 3.09
N ALA A 106 2.45 21.57 3.65
CA ALA A 106 2.92 21.64 5.02
C ALA A 106 1.80 21.29 6.03
N GLY A 107 0.59 21.84 5.84
CA GLY A 107 -0.54 21.50 6.68
C GLY A 107 -0.97 20.00 6.58
N LYS A 108 -0.86 19.40 5.40
CA LYS A 108 -1.09 17.94 5.25
C LYS A 108 -0.02 17.12 5.97
N VAL A 109 1.24 17.49 5.84
CA VAL A 109 2.37 16.81 6.52
C VAL A 109 2.23 16.93 8.03
N GLU A 110 1.95 18.11 8.56
CA GLU A 110 1.74 18.34 9.98
C GLU A 110 0.58 17.50 10.53
N LYS A 111 -0.57 17.48 9.83
CA LYS A 111 -1.72 16.65 10.21
C LYS A 111 -1.35 15.15 10.22
N GLN A 112 -0.62 14.69 9.21
CA GLN A 112 -0.19 13.29 9.14
C GLN A 112 0.79 12.96 10.26
N THR A 113 1.72 13.84 10.59
CA THR A 113 2.69 13.68 11.68
C THR A 113 1.97 13.60 13.03
N THR A 114 0.99 14.47 13.27
CA THR A 114 0.19 14.45 14.51
C THR A 114 -0.62 13.16 14.64
N LEU A 115 -1.27 12.71 13.54
CA LEU A 115 -1.99 11.43 13.53
C LEU A 115 -1.05 10.25 13.80
N SER A 116 0.14 10.24 13.19
CA SER A 116 1.12 9.19 13.41
C SER A 116 1.65 9.17 14.85
N ALA A 117 1.89 10.33 15.45
CA ALA A 117 2.29 10.43 16.86
C ALA A 117 1.21 9.87 17.79
N GLY A 118 -0.06 10.19 17.55
CA GLY A 118 -1.19 9.63 18.30
C GLY A 118 -1.29 8.11 18.20
N VAL A 119 -1.10 7.54 17.00
CA VAL A 119 -1.07 6.09 16.77
C VAL A 119 0.07 5.43 17.55
N ILE A 120 1.27 6.00 17.49
CA ILE A 120 2.45 5.48 18.19
C ILE A 120 2.22 5.51 19.71
N GLU A 121 1.68 6.60 20.25
CA GLU A 121 1.38 6.72 21.68
C GLU A 121 0.35 5.67 22.11
N GLN A 122 -0.73 5.50 21.34
CA GLN A 122 -1.73 4.47 21.63
C GLN A 122 -1.11 3.07 21.56
N PHE A 123 -0.31 2.78 20.56
CA PHE A 123 0.37 1.49 20.43
C PHE A 123 1.30 1.21 21.64
N LYS A 124 2.06 2.20 22.10
CA LYS A 124 2.94 2.06 23.27
C LYS A 124 2.19 1.77 24.56
N LYS A 125 0.94 2.23 24.67
CA LYS A 125 0.07 2.00 25.85
C LYS A 125 -0.62 0.63 25.82
N LEU A 126 -0.63 -0.09 24.69
CA LEU A 126 -1.21 -1.44 24.63
C LEU A 126 -0.46 -2.38 25.57
N ALA A 127 -1.21 -3.28 26.22
CA ALA A 127 -0.62 -4.33 27.04
C ALA A 127 0.28 -5.24 26.19
N ASP A 128 1.40 -5.64 26.77
CA ASP A 128 2.32 -6.58 26.16
C ASP A 128 1.94 -8.00 26.61
N TYR A 129 1.50 -8.83 25.67
CA TYR A 129 1.14 -10.23 25.89
C TYR A 129 2.30 -11.16 25.53
N GLY A 130 3.42 -10.61 25.01
CA GLY A 130 4.46 -11.37 24.34
C GLY A 130 4.03 -11.93 22.99
N ASP A 131 4.97 -12.49 22.25
CA ASP A 131 4.64 -13.16 20.99
C ASP A 131 3.91 -14.49 21.25
N PRO A 132 3.09 -14.97 20.30
CA PRO A 132 2.45 -16.27 20.40
C PRO A 132 3.46 -17.43 20.43
N GLU A 133 3.24 -18.37 21.32
CA GLU A 133 4.00 -19.59 21.44
C GLU A 133 3.07 -20.81 21.42
N PRO A 134 3.47 -21.93 20.78
CA PRO A 134 4.69 -22.07 19.99
C PRO A 134 4.66 -21.21 18.73
N VAL A 135 5.84 -20.90 18.20
CA VAL A 135 5.97 -20.20 16.92
C VAL A 135 5.27 -20.99 15.83
N SER A 136 4.47 -20.31 15.01
CA SER A 136 3.72 -20.96 13.93
C SER A 136 4.64 -21.47 12.81
N ASN A 137 4.31 -22.66 12.28
CA ASN A 137 4.92 -23.18 11.06
C ASN A 137 4.40 -22.48 9.79
N PHE A 138 3.32 -21.72 9.91
CA PHE A 138 2.68 -21.02 8.79
C PHE A 138 3.24 -19.61 8.70
N ARG A 139 4.26 -19.44 7.86
CA ARG A 139 4.97 -18.17 7.67
C ARG A 139 4.52 -17.52 6.39
N ILE A 140 4.06 -16.28 6.46
CA ILE A 140 3.79 -15.46 5.27
C ILE A 140 5.10 -14.84 4.77
N HIS A 141 5.97 -14.45 5.71
CA HIS A 141 7.27 -13.87 5.39
C HIS A 141 8.28 -14.11 6.52
N SER A 142 9.53 -14.33 6.16
CA SER A 142 10.63 -14.51 7.11
C SER A 142 11.87 -13.75 6.65
N ALA A 143 12.26 -12.72 7.40
CA ALA A 143 13.53 -12.02 7.24
C ALA A 143 14.68 -12.76 7.93
N THR A 144 14.36 -13.49 9.00
CA THR A 144 15.30 -14.24 9.82
C THR A 144 14.79 -15.67 10.00
N GLU A 145 15.70 -16.61 10.26
CA GLU A 145 15.37 -18.03 10.51
C GLU A 145 14.53 -18.16 11.80
N ASN A 146 15.03 -17.58 12.89
CA ASN A 146 14.29 -17.55 14.13
C ASN A 146 13.31 -16.36 14.14
N TYR A 147 12.04 -16.64 14.46
CA TYR A 147 10.99 -15.60 14.46
C TYR A 147 11.32 -14.42 15.39
N ALA A 148 11.91 -14.70 16.56
CA ALA A 148 12.19 -13.70 17.58
C ALA A 148 13.29 -12.70 17.20
N ASP A 149 14.16 -13.04 16.23
CA ASP A 149 15.32 -12.23 15.87
C ASP A 149 14.98 -11.04 14.98
N ALA A 150 13.77 -11.01 14.39
CA ALA A 150 13.36 -9.90 13.56
C ALA A 150 13.00 -8.67 14.42
N PRO A 151 13.46 -7.46 14.03
CA PRO A 151 13.06 -6.22 14.69
C PRO A 151 11.54 -5.99 14.69
N ILE A 152 10.87 -6.40 13.62
CA ILE A 152 9.41 -6.33 13.49
C ILE A 152 8.88 -7.77 13.44
N ARG A 153 8.08 -8.13 14.43
CA ARG A 153 7.42 -9.43 14.53
C ARG A 153 5.92 -9.24 14.47
N VAL A 154 5.30 -9.88 13.49
CA VAL A 154 3.86 -9.78 13.26
C VAL A 154 3.24 -11.17 13.31
N SER A 155 2.27 -11.37 14.19
CA SER A 155 1.45 -12.57 14.24
C SER A 155 0.01 -12.20 13.92
N VAL A 156 -0.59 -12.90 12.97
CA VAL A 156 -1.95 -12.62 12.51
C VAL A 156 -2.86 -13.78 12.86
N PHE A 157 -3.81 -13.57 13.75
CA PHE A 157 -4.92 -14.50 13.99
C PHE A 157 -6.06 -14.16 13.03
N SER A 158 -6.42 -15.10 12.19
CA SER A 158 -7.23 -14.80 11.01
C SER A 158 -8.22 -15.90 10.69
N ASP A 159 -9.27 -15.50 9.96
CA ASP A 159 -10.34 -16.34 9.43
C ASP A 159 -10.49 -16.09 7.94
N PHE A 160 -10.51 -17.15 7.14
CA PHE A 160 -10.54 -17.05 5.68
C PHE A 160 -11.86 -16.52 5.10
N GLN A 161 -12.95 -16.53 5.85
CA GLN A 161 -14.23 -15.93 5.42
C GLN A 161 -14.44 -14.52 6.00
N CYS A 162 -13.57 -14.03 6.89
CA CYS A 162 -13.68 -12.69 7.45
C CYS A 162 -13.21 -11.64 6.44
N PRO A 163 -14.05 -10.66 6.03
CA PRO A 163 -13.67 -9.65 5.03
C PRO A 163 -12.53 -8.73 5.51
N PHE A 164 -12.47 -8.44 6.81
CA PHE A 164 -11.37 -7.65 7.38
C PHE A 164 -10.05 -8.41 7.41
N CYS A 165 -10.08 -9.75 7.47
CA CYS A 165 -8.89 -10.59 7.34
C CYS A 165 -8.33 -10.53 5.91
N LYS A 166 -9.19 -10.51 4.89
CA LYS A 166 -8.78 -10.30 3.50
C LYS A 166 -8.04 -8.97 3.32
N ILE A 167 -8.54 -7.88 3.94
CA ILE A 167 -7.86 -6.58 3.90
C ILE A 167 -6.43 -6.70 4.45
N VAL A 168 -6.23 -7.38 5.58
CA VAL A 168 -4.89 -7.58 6.15
C VAL A 168 -4.03 -8.46 5.24
N ALA A 169 -4.58 -9.53 4.67
CA ALA A 169 -3.87 -10.38 3.71
C ALA A 169 -3.38 -9.59 2.48
N GLU A 170 -4.17 -8.65 1.96
CA GLU A 170 -3.81 -7.76 0.86
C GLU A 170 -2.80 -6.67 1.26
N GLN A 171 -2.75 -6.28 2.54
CA GLN A 171 -1.80 -5.31 3.07
C GLN A 171 -0.41 -5.90 3.30
N VAL A 172 -0.32 -7.15 3.76
CA VAL A 172 0.96 -7.80 4.11
C VAL A 172 1.99 -7.76 2.97
N PRO A 173 1.68 -8.06 1.70
CA PRO A 173 2.64 -7.94 0.60
C PRO A 173 3.20 -6.52 0.42
N GLN A 174 2.41 -5.49 0.72
CA GLN A 174 2.85 -4.09 0.66
C GLN A 174 3.82 -3.76 1.80
N LEU A 175 3.53 -4.27 3.00
CA LEU A 175 4.41 -4.13 4.17
C LEU A 175 5.72 -4.89 3.96
N VAL A 176 5.67 -6.10 3.40
CA VAL A 176 6.85 -6.92 3.04
C VAL A 176 7.74 -6.19 2.02
N ARG A 177 7.17 -5.54 1.01
CA ARG A 177 7.97 -4.76 0.06
C ARG A 177 8.78 -3.65 0.74
N ARG A 178 8.26 -3.04 1.81
CA ARG A 178 8.94 -1.94 2.50
C ARG A 178 9.83 -2.40 3.64
N TYR A 179 9.38 -3.37 4.42
CA TYR A 179 10.02 -3.80 5.67
C TYR A 179 10.58 -5.22 5.65
N GLY A 180 10.47 -5.93 4.52
CA GLY A 180 10.72 -7.36 4.45
C GLY A 180 12.09 -7.81 4.97
N LYS A 181 13.13 -6.96 4.85
CA LYS A 181 14.47 -7.27 5.40
C LYS A 181 14.54 -7.27 6.93
N GLN A 182 13.51 -6.79 7.62
CA GLN A 182 13.48 -6.54 9.06
C GLN A 182 12.22 -7.10 9.73
N MET A 183 11.38 -7.83 8.96
CA MET A 183 10.07 -8.24 9.41
C MET A 183 9.86 -9.75 9.25
N ASN A 184 9.37 -10.40 10.30
CA ASN A 184 8.80 -11.74 10.24
C ASN A 184 7.28 -11.67 10.39
N VAL A 185 6.56 -12.44 9.57
CA VAL A 185 5.11 -12.54 9.62
C VAL A 185 4.70 -14.00 9.72
N GLN A 186 4.04 -14.36 10.81
CA GLN A 186 3.45 -15.68 11.03
C GLN A 186 1.92 -15.61 11.11
N TYR A 187 1.28 -16.71 10.79
CA TYR A 187 -0.15 -16.83 10.71
C TYR A 187 -0.68 -17.87 11.69
N PHE A 188 -1.82 -17.56 12.30
CA PHE A 188 -2.56 -18.44 13.20
C PHE A 188 -4.01 -18.54 12.73
N PHE A 189 -4.51 -19.76 12.68
CA PHE A 189 -5.91 -20.02 12.33
C PHE A 189 -6.81 -19.68 13.53
N TYR A 190 -7.79 -18.83 13.30
CA TYR A 190 -8.85 -18.55 14.28
C TYR A 190 -10.22 -18.45 13.58
N PRO A 191 -10.74 -19.61 13.08
CA PRO A 191 -12.02 -19.66 12.38
C PRO A 191 -13.17 -19.20 13.30
N LEU A 192 -14.06 -18.35 12.79
CA LEU A 192 -15.31 -17.96 13.46
C LEU A 192 -16.44 -18.95 13.11
N ASP A 193 -16.17 -20.22 13.28
CA ASP A 193 -17.01 -21.35 12.94
C ASP A 193 -17.07 -22.31 14.14
N SER A 194 -18.28 -22.54 14.65
CA SER A 194 -18.52 -23.45 15.80
C SER A 194 -18.17 -24.90 15.52
N ALA A 195 -17.97 -25.29 14.24
CA ALA A 195 -17.56 -26.65 13.86
C ALA A 195 -16.14 -27.02 14.38
N CYS A 196 -15.29 -26.05 14.65
CA CYS A 196 -13.95 -26.29 15.22
C CYS A 196 -13.57 -25.33 16.35
N ASN A 197 -14.24 -24.18 16.49
CA ASN A 197 -13.92 -23.18 17.50
C ASN A 197 -15.02 -23.12 18.58
N ALA A 198 -14.78 -23.74 19.72
CA ALA A 198 -15.72 -23.77 20.83
C ALA A 198 -16.02 -22.39 21.47
N SER A 199 -15.18 -21.37 21.20
CA SER A 199 -15.41 -20.01 21.65
C SER A 199 -16.50 -19.29 20.82
N VAL A 200 -16.89 -19.86 19.68
CA VAL A 200 -17.91 -19.32 18.77
C VAL A 200 -19.23 -20.04 18.99
N LYS A 201 -20.24 -19.32 19.43
CA LYS A 201 -21.56 -19.92 19.76
C LYS A 201 -22.40 -20.31 18.54
N SER A 202 -22.21 -19.64 17.40
CA SER A 202 -22.91 -19.91 16.14
C SER A 202 -21.92 -19.81 14.98
N ALA A 203 -22.07 -20.66 13.97
CA ALA A 203 -21.25 -20.58 12.77
C ALA A 203 -21.57 -19.27 12.02
N MET A 204 -20.71 -18.27 12.14
CA MET A 204 -20.78 -17.05 11.34
C MET A 204 -20.20 -17.33 9.93
N HIS A 205 -19.21 -18.19 9.87
CA HIS A 205 -18.41 -18.50 8.68
C HIS A 205 -18.35 -20.04 8.47
N GLN A 206 -19.35 -20.61 7.79
CA GLN A 206 -19.57 -22.06 7.65
C GLN A 206 -18.41 -22.87 7.11
N TYR A 207 -17.54 -22.26 6.34
CA TYR A 207 -16.41 -22.92 5.68
C TYR A 207 -15.07 -22.54 6.26
N ALA A 208 -15.02 -21.70 7.29
CA ALA A 208 -13.78 -21.19 7.84
C ALA A 208 -12.91 -22.30 8.47
N CYS A 209 -13.52 -23.28 9.16
CA CYS A 209 -12.80 -24.44 9.69
C CYS A 209 -12.17 -25.26 8.56
N ARG A 210 -12.93 -25.53 7.48
CA ARG A 210 -12.45 -26.31 6.34
C ARG A 210 -11.37 -25.57 5.55
N ALA A 211 -11.50 -24.25 5.41
CA ALA A 211 -10.48 -23.42 4.78
C ALA A 211 -9.16 -23.43 5.58
N ALA A 212 -9.26 -23.34 6.92
CA ALA A 212 -8.11 -23.45 7.80
C ALA A 212 -7.42 -24.83 7.72
N GLU A 213 -8.21 -25.93 7.71
CA GLU A 213 -7.71 -27.28 7.54
C GLU A 213 -6.98 -27.46 6.19
N LEU A 214 -7.50 -26.90 5.10
CA LEU A 214 -6.85 -26.92 3.79
C LEU A 214 -5.52 -26.14 3.82
N ALA A 215 -5.54 -24.95 4.33
CA ALA A 215 -4.33 -24.09 4.39
C ALA A 215 -3.23 -24.69 5.28
N ALA A 216 -3.61 -25.49 6.26
CA ALA A 216 -2.67 -26.17 7.16
C ALA A 216 -2.05 -27.44 6.56
N CYS A 217 -2.50 -27.92 5.40
CA CYS A 217 -2.06 -29.20 4.83
C CYS A 217 -0.57 -29.26 4.49
N ASP A 218 0.02 -28.16 4.05
CA ASP A 218 1.44 -28.10 3.72
C ASP A 218 2.01 -26.72 4.03
N PRO A 219 2.83 -26.58 5.09
CA PRO A 219 3.48 -25.31 5.42
C PRO A 219 4.32 -24.72 4.28
N ALA A 220 4.90 -25.56 3.40
CA ALA A 220 5.69 -25.07 2.28
C ALA A 220 4.84 -24.44 1.18
N LYS A 221 3.57 -24.84 1.05
CA LYS A 221 2.59 -24.31 0.10
C LYS A 221 1.64 -23.29 0.75
N PHE A 222 1.83 -23.01 2.04
CA PHE A 222 0.90 -22.21 2.82
C PHE A 222 0.58 -20.86 2.16
N VAL A 223 1.58 -20.11 1.71
CA VAL A 223 1.37 -18.76 1.14
C VAL A 223 0.52 -18.83 -0.12
N GLU A 224 0.80 -19.77 -1.01
CA GLU A 224 0.04 -19.93 -2.26
C GLU A 224 -1.42 -20.31 -1.99
N VAL A 225 -1.64 -21.25 -1.08
CA VAL A 225 -2.99 -21.71 -0.69
C VAL A 225 -3.75 -20.62 0.04
N HIS A 226 -3.10 -19.93 0.98
CA HIS A 226 -3.64 -18.80 1.72
C HIS A 226 -4.14 -17.69 0.78
N ASP A 227 -3.29 -17.29 -0.15
CA ASP A 227 -3.62 -16.20 -1.09
C ASP A 227 -4.75 -16.59 -2.03
N GLU A 228 -4.78 -17.86 -2.50
CA GLU A 228 -5.84 -18.34 -3.36
C GLU A 228 -7.18 -18.47 -2.63
N ILE A 229 -7.20 -18.89 -1.37
CA ILE A 229 -8.42 -18.96 -0.56
C ILE A 229 -8.98 -17.53 -0.38
N PHE A 230 -8.16 -16.54 -0.02
CA PHE A 230 -8.61 -15.17 0.10
C PHE A 230 -9.06 -14.55 -1.23
N ALA A 231 -8.41 -14.89 -2.33
CA ALA A 231 -8.84 -14.43 -3.65
C ALA A 231 -10.26 -14.92 -4.02
N LYS A 232 -10.64 -16.11 -3.54
CA LYS A 232 -11.95 -16.72 -3.78
C LYS A 232 -12.93 -16.58 -2.60
N GLN A 233 -12.64 -15.70 -1.64
CA GLN A 233 -13.37 -15.58 -0.38
C GLN A 233 -14.87 -15.39 -0.55
N GLU A 234 -15.33 -14.55 -1.48
CA GLU A 234 -16.75 -14.21 -1.65
C GLU A 234 -17.62 -15.40 -2.07
N GLY A 235 -17.03 -16.36 -2.78
CA GLY A 235 -17.72 -17.59 -3.22
C GLY A 235 -17.28 -18.83 -2.47
N LEU A 236 -16.62 -18.70 -1.31
CA LEU A 236 -15.99 -19.80 -0.63
C LEU A 236 -17.02 -20.82 -0.14
N ASN A 237 -16.89 -22.05 -0.65
CA ASN A 237 -17.69 -23.22 -0.30
C ASN A 237 -16.83 -24.47 -0.40
N TYR A 238 -17.42 -25.64 -0.11
CA TYR A 238 -16.69 -26.90 -0.13
C TYR A 238 -16.07 -27.21 -1.50
N ASP A 239 -16.82 -27.00 -2.60
CA ASP A 239 -16.36 -27.29 -3.96
C ASP A 239 -15.19 -26.39 -4.38
N VAL A 240 -15.24 -25.11 -4.01
CA VAL A 240 -14.14 -24.17 -4.22
C VAL A 240 -12.90 -24.59 -3.45
N LEU A 241 -13.06 -24.98 -2.17
CA LEU A 241 -11.94 -25.47 -1.35
C LEU A 241 -11.36 -26.77 -1.91
N LYS A 242 -12.23 -27.70 -2.36
CA LYS A 242 -11.79 -28.94 -3.02
C LYS A 242 -11.03 -28.67 -4.30
N ALA A 243 -11.50 -27.76 -5.15
CA ALA A 243 -10.79 -27.36 -6.36
C ALA A 243 -9.41 -26.77 -6.08
N ILE A 244 -9.27 -25.97 -5.00
CA ILE A 244 -7.97 -25.46 -4.54
C ILE A 244 -7.09 -26.62 -4.07
N ALA A 245 -7.64 -27.56 -3.27
CA ALA A 245 -6.92 -28.72 -2.79
C ALA A 245 -6.40 -29.59 -3.95
N ASP A 246 -7.24 -29.86 -4.96
CA ASP A 246 -6.88 -30.64 -6.15
C ASP A 246 -5.75 -29.96 -6.94
N LYS A 247 -5.86 -28.64 -7.16
CA LYS A 247 -4.84 -27.83 -7.85
C LYS A 247 -3.47 -27.90 -7.19
N HIS A 248 -3.43 -27.87 -5.87
CA HIS A 248 -2.18 -27.88 -5.09
C HIS A 248 -1.72 -29.29 -4.70
N GLY A 249 -2.44 -30.34 -5.09
CA GLY A 249 -2.11 -31.74 -4.74
C GLY A 249 -2.33 -32.05 -3.25
N LEU A 250 -3.32 -31.38 -2.62
CA LEU A 250 -3.62 -31.49 -1.19
C LEU A 250 -4.94 -32.23 -0.91
N THR A 251 -5.56 -32.80 -1.94
CA THR A 251 -6.90 -33.43 -1.88
C THR A 251 -7.00 -34.45 -0.74
N LYS A 252 -6.06 -35.38 -0.66
CA LYS A 252 -6.07 -36.41 0.39
C LYS A 252 -6.04 -35.80 1.80
N CYS A 253 -5.12 -34.84 2.04
CA CYS A 253 -5.02 -34.16 3.34
C CYS A 253 -6.33 -33.42 3.67
N PHE A 254 -6.91 -32.73 2.70
CA PHE A 254 -8.15 -31.98 2.87
C PHE A 254 -9.35 -32.91 3.15
N GLU A 255 -9.52 -33.99 2.40
CA GLU A 255 -10.62 -34.94 2.58
C GLU A 255 -10.51 -35.70 3.91
N ASP A 256 -9.32 -36.17 4.25
CA ASP A 256 -9.04 -36.92 5.51
C ASP A 256 -9.03 -36.01 6.75
N ARG A 257 -9.11 -34.69 6.56
CA ARG A 257 -9.04 -33.69 7.64
C ARG A 257 -7.81 -33.86 8.54
N SER A 258 -6.69 -34.26 7.95
CA SER A 258 -5.47 -34.61 8.66
C SER A 258 -4.86 -33.47 9.50
N THR A 259 -5.26 -32.21 9.22
CA THR A 259 -4.73 -31.00 9.90
C THR A 259 -5.70 -30.39 10.89
N ARG A 260 -6.81 -31.07 11.18
CA ARG A 260 -7.81 -30.57 12.15
C ARG A 260 -7.16 -30.28 13.51
N ASP A 261 -6.31 -31.15 14.00
CA ASP A 261 -5.63 -30.96 15.30
C ASP A 261 -4.68 -29.76 15.29
N ALA A 262 -4.03 -29.49 14.17
CA ALA A 262 -3.18 -28.29 14.02
C ALA A 262 -4.01 -26.99 14.07
N VAL A 263 -5.20 -27.00 13.47
CA VAL A 263 -6.13 -25.86 13.57
C VAL A 263 -6.63 -25.68 15.00
N LEU A 264 -7.01 -26.77 15.68
CA LEU A 264 -7.42 -26.74 17.08
C LEU A 264 -6.30 -26.25 18.01
N ALA A 265 -5.07 -26.67 17.77
CA ALA A 265 -3.90 -26.20 18.52
C ALA A 265 -3.70 -24.66 18.32
N SER A 266 -3.89 -24.18 17.10
CA SER A 266 -3.83 -22.73 16.82
C SER A 266 -4.93 -21.94 17.57
N ILE A 267 -6.17 -22.45 17.59
CA ILE A 267 -7.29 -21.86 18.35
C ILE A 267 -6.99 -21.86 19.85
N ASN A 268 -6.50 -22.97 20.39
CA ASN A 268 -6.16 -23.09 21.81
C ASN A 268 -5.02 -22.15 22.22
N GLY A 269 -4.00 -22.01 21.37
CA GLY A 269 -2.88 -21.07 21.59
C GLY A 269 -3.33 -19.61 21.61
N ALA A 270 -4.47 -19.30 20.99
CA ALA A 270 -5.05 -17.96 21.01
C ALA A 270 -5.70 -17.55 22.36
N THR A 271 -5.95 -18.50 23.25
CA THR A 271 -6.65 -18.26 24.54
C THR A 271 -5.92 -17.22 25.39
N LYS A 272 -4.58 -17.26 25.43
CA LYS A 272 -3.73 -16.29 26.11
C LYS A 272 -4.02 -14.83 25.72
N PHE A 273 -4.44 -14.61 24.50
CA PHE A 273 -4.68 -13.27 23.94
C PHE A 273 -6.11 -12.78 24.12
N ASN A 274 -7.03 -13.61 24.64
CA ASN A 274 -8.44 -13.29 24.80
C ASN A 274 -9.03 -12.62 23.53
N LEU A 275 -9.00 -13.37 22.42
CA LEU A 275 -9.43 -12.86 21.13
C LEU A 275 -10.94 -12.67 21.09
N ARG A 276 -11.39 -11.50 20.63
CA ARG A 276 -12.81 -11.14 20.50
C ARG A 276 -13.27 -11.05 19.04
N SER A 277 -12.32 -10.87 18.13
CA SER A 277 -12.59 -10.66 16.71
C SER A 277 -11.41 -11.09 15.84
N THR A 278 -11.67 -11.27 14.56
CA THR A 278 -10.66 -11.43 13.52
C THR A 278 -10.75 -10.27 12.52
N PRO A 279 -9.61 -9.82 11.95
CA PRO A 279 -8.26 -10.23 12.35
C PRO A 279 -7.88 -9.68 13.74
N THR A 280 -7.05 -10.42 14.49
CA THR A 280 -6.30 -9.87 15.60
C THR A 280 -4.82 -9.96 15.26
N ILE A 281 -4.10 -8.87 15.43
CA ILE A 281 -2.70 -8.73 15.03
C ILE A 281 -1.85 -8.49 16.28
N ILE A 282 -0.83 -9.30 16.47
CA ILE A 282 0.18 -9.07 17.52
C ILE A 282 1.43 -8.52 16.86
N ILE A 283 1.83 -7.32 17.25
CA ILE A 283 3.07 -6.67 16.78
C ILE A 283 4.02 -6.53 17.95
N ASN A 284 5.15 -7.23 17.92
CA ASN A 284 6.14 -7.25 18.99
C ASN A 284 5.48 -7.41 20.39
N GLY A 285 4.61 -8.40 20.51
CA GLY A 285 3.87 -8.72 21.74
C GLY A 285 2.62 -7.89 22.02
N ARG A 286 2.36 -6.81 21.31
CA ARG A 286 1.22 -5.90 21.53
C ARG A 286 0.03 -6.24 20.65
N LYS A 287 -1.15 -6.40 21.26
CA LYS A 287 -2.38 -6.82 20.58
C LYS A 287 -3.13 -5.65 19.97
N ILE A 288 -3.47 -5.76 18.69
CA ILE A 288 -4.36 -4.88 17.94
C ILE A 288 -5.55 -5.70 17.45
N GLU A 289 -6.77 -5.32 17.80
CA GLU A 289 -8.00 -5.97 17.32
C GLU A 289 -8.50 -5.27 16.05
N GLY A 290 -8.87 -6.05 15.04
CA GLY A 290 -9.30 -5.56 13.73
C GLY A 290 -8.17 -5.21 12.78
N SER A 291 -8.54 -4.77 11.58
CA SER A 291 -7.61 -4.25 10.58
C SER A 291 -7.31 -2.77 10.84
N ILE A 292 -6.07 -2.36 10.62
CA ILE A 292 -5.66 -0.96 10.65
C ILE A 292 -5.14 -0.52 9.27
N PRO A 293 -5.30 0.76 8.89
CA PRO A 293 -4.80 1.27 7.62
C PRO A 293 -3.27 1.20 7.51
N ASN A 294 -2.73 1.03 6.29
CA ASN A 294 -1.28 0.99 6.04
C ASN A 294 -0.49 2.15 6.66
N PRO A 295 -0.96 3.41 6.66
CA PRO A 295 -0.23 4.49 7.32
C PRO A 295 -0.01 4.28 8.82
N GLN A 296 -0.91 3.57 9.50
CA GLN A 296 -0.76 3.23 10.93
C GLN A 296 0.28 2.13 11.11
N PHE A 297 0.27 1.08 10.25
CA PHE A 297 1.36 0.09 10.23
C PHE A 297 2.72 0.76 10.02
N HIS A 298 2.81 1.67 9.04
CA HIS A 298 4.05 2.40 8.77
C HIS A 298 4.52 3.21 9.98
N ALA A 299 3.61 3.92 10.66
CA ALA A 299 3.97 4.69 11.85
C ALA A 299 4.52 3.80 12.97
N ILE A 300 3.87 2.64 13.22
CA ILE A 300 4.31 1.68 14.24
C ILE A 300 5.66 1.05 13.86
N PHE A 301 5.79 0.58 12.62
CA PHE A 301 7.00 -0.13 12.17
C PHE A 301 8.22 0.81 12.10
N ASP A 302 8.02 2.03 11.56
CA ASP A 302 9.07 3.06 11.53
C ASP A 302 9.54 3.43 12.96
N GLU A 303 8.64 3.41 13.95
CA GLU A 303 8.98 3.64 15.36
C GLU A 303 9.74 2.47 15.98
N LEU A 304 9.36 1.23 15.67
CA LEU A 304 10.05 0.03 16.15
C LEU A 304 11.49 -0.08 15.62
N LEU A 305 11.74 0.47 14.43
CA LEU A 305 13.07 0.46 13.79
C LEU A 305 13.99 1.59 14.26
N LYS A 306 13.52 2.54 15.06
CA LYS A 306 14.34 3.63 15.62
C LYS A 306 15.20 3.20 16.82
N LYS A 307 15.03 1.98 17.27
CA LYS A 307 15.72 1.48 18.47
C LYS A 307 17.11 0.92 18.11
#